data_e66597ade37b91e5d511ebd6c9db1ac4
#
_entry.id   e66597ade37b91e5d511ebd6c9db1ac4
#
_cell.length_a   1.000
_cell.length_b   1.000
_cell.length_c   1.000
_cell.angle_alpha   90.00
_cell.angle_beta   90.00
_cell.angle_gamma   90.00
#
_symmetry.space_group_name_H-M   'P 1'
#
loop_
_entity.id
_entity.type
_entity.pdbx_description
1 polymer ?
#
loop_
_entity_poly.entity_id
_entity_poly.type
_entity_poly.pdbx_seq_one_letter_code
_entity_poly.pdbx_strand_id
1 'polypeptide(L)'
;MAAPVPNPQFVLRGARSAVHALHFCHGAQGHPLLLSGSLRGLVHVWSLQTRRPLAALDGHGGQCVTWLHTLPQGPQLLSQGRDLQLCVWDLAEGRNAVVDAVHLESVGFCRASVLAEGPQRWMLAVPGRGSDEVQVLELPSKTSVSCLKPEAGARLGMPMCLQLWQAESSPRPLLLAGYEDGSLALWDVSARKVCSRVACHSEPVMALALDPRRARGVSGSAEKVLAVWSLEGQQALQVRGTHELINPGIADLKIRPDSKILATAGWDHRVRVFQWRTMKPLAVLAFHSATVHCVAFNTTGLLAAGSGDQRISVWSLYPPT
;
A
#
# COMPACT_ATOMS: atom_id res chain seq x y z
N MET A 1 -18.03 29.29 -12.12
CA MET A 1 -16.81 29.39 -11.30
C MET A 1 -16.42 27.98 -10.85
N ALA A 2 -15.16 27.56 -11.04
CA ALA A 2 -14.70 26.28 -10.52
C ALA A 2 -14.76 26.32 -8.98
N ALA A 3 -15.23 25.22 -8.36
CA ALA A 3 -15.24 25.11 -6.91
C ALA A 3 -13.81 25.27 -6.37
N PRO A 4 -13.62 25.96 -5.22
CA PRO A 4 -12.29 26.14 -4.64
C PRO A 4 -11.68 24.77 -4.33
N VAL A 5 -10.35 24.67 -4.54
CA VAL A 5 -9.60 23.45 -4.23
C VAL A 5 -9.76 23.16 -2.71
N PRO A 6 -10.17 21.96 -2.31
CA PRO A 6 -10.32 21.63 -0.90
C PRO A 6 -9.01 21.80 -0.14
N ASN A 7 -9.05 22.46 1.01
CA ASN A 7 -7.93 22.54 1.93
C ASN A 7 -7.90 21.30 2.84
N PRO A 8 -6.72 20.86 3.32
CA PRO A 8 -6.65 19.82 4.32
C PRO A 8 -7.37 20.26 5.61
N GLN A 9 -8.07 19.33 6.25
CA GLN A 9 -8.72 19.57 7.54
C GLN A 9 -7.68 19.93 8.61
N PHE A 10 -6.52 19.26 8.55
CA PHE A 10 -5.33 19.58 9.33
C PHE A 10 -4.08 18.99 8.70
N VAL A 11 -2.92 19.44 9.20
CA VAL A 11 -1.61 18.99 8.74
C VAL A 11 -0.78 18.56 9.94
N LEU A 12 -0.25 17.33 9.91
CA LEU A 12 0.71 16.85 10.89
C LEU A 12 2.12 17.26 10.44
N ARG A 13 2.85 17.87 11.39
CA ARG A 13 4.21 18.38 11.19
C ARG A 13 5.13 17.77 12.25
N GLY A 14 6.41 17.61 11.92
CA GLY A 14 7.41 17.06 12.85
C GLY A 14 7.92 15.67 12.48
N ALA A 15 7.57 15.13 11.31
CA ALA A 15 8.20 13.91 10.79
C ALA A 15 9.71 14.06 10.53
N ARG A 16 10.19 15.31 10.37
CA ARG A 16 11.61 15.70 10.19
C ARG A 16 12.31 15.02 9.00
N SER A 17 11.56 14.34 8.16
CA SER A 17 12.03 13.62 6.98
C SER A 17 10.87 13.33 6.04
N ALA A 18 11.16 13.01 4.77
CA ALA A 18 10.15 12.60 3.80
C ALA A 18 9.33 11.40 4.33
N VAL A 19 8.02 11.42 4.09
CA VAL A 19 7.08 10.39 4.55
C VAL A 19 6.79 9.44 3.41
N HIS A 20 7.14 8.16 3.57
CA HIS A 20 7.03 7.13 2.53
C HIS A 20 5.96 6.09 2.78
N ALA A 21 5.50 5.94 4.02
CA ALA A 21 4.45 5.01 4.39
C ALA A 21 3.45 5.66 5.34
N LEU A 22 2.17 5.30 5.20
CA LEU A 22 1.08 5.71 6.08
C LEU A 22 0.17 4.53 6.36
N HIS A 23 -0.28 4.43 7.61
CA HIS A 23 -1.27 3.43 8.01
C HIS A 23 -2.13 3.96 9.15
N PHE A 24 -3.46 3.90 8.98
CA PHE A 24 -4.40 4.24 10.06
C PHE A 24 -4.61 3.02 10.96
N CYS A 25 -4.67 3.25 12.26
CA CYS A 25 -4.99 2.22 13.24
C CYS A 25 -5.74 2.81 14.43
N HIS A 26 -6.04 1.97 15.42
CA HIS A 26 -6.62 2.38 16.68
C HIS A 26 -5.69 1.98 17.82
N GLY A 27 -5.51 2.86 18.79
CA GLY A 27 -4.82 2.56 20.04
C GLY A 27 -5.64 1.64 20.95
N ALA A 28 -5.05 1.20 22.06
CA ALA A 28 -5.65 0.26 23.02
C ALA A 28 -7.02 0.68 23.55
N GLN A 29 -7.29 2.00 23.61
CA GLN A 29 -8.59 2.56 24.05
C GLN A 29 -9.50 2.94 22.88
N GLY A 30 -9.25 2.45 21.67
CA GLY A 30 -10.03 2.77 20.48
C GLY A 30 -9.79 4.16 19.89
N HIS A 31 -8.82 4.94 20.41
CA HIS A 31 -8.49 6.24 19.86
C HIS A 31 -7.88 6.13 18.45
N PRO A 32 -8.34 6.96 17.48
CA PRO A 32 -7.81 6.90 16.14
C PRO A 32 -6.37 7.41 16.08
N LEU A 33 -5.50 6.59 15.55
CA LEU A 33 -4.08 6.85 15.34
C LEU A 33 -3.73 6.81 13.86
N LEU A 34 -2.66 7.52 13.51
CA LEU A 34 -1.99 7.40 12.22
C LEU A 34 -0.53 7.03 12.46
N LEU A 35 -0.05 6.06 11.73
CA LEU A 35 1.36 5.67 11.70
C LEU A 35 2.00 6.24 10.44
N SER A 36 3.22 6.74 10.52
CA SER A 36 3.97 7.20 9.36
C SER A 36 5.41 6.70 9.38
N GLY A 37 5.83 6.11 8.28
CA GLY A 37 7.21 5.68 8.04
C GLY A 37 8.00 6.74 7.26
N SER A 38 9.20 7.03 7.72
CA SER A 38 10.04 8.09 7.17
C SER A 38 11.24 7.59 6.39
N LEU A 39 11.81 8.45 5.53
CA LEU A 39 13.04 8.19 4.78
C LEU A 39 14.25 7.89 5.71
N ARG A 40 14.23 8.41 6.94
CA ARG A 40 15.30 8.20 7.93
C ARG A 40 15.06 7.06 8.90
N GLY A 41 14.18 6.11 8.56
CA GLY A 41 13.99 4.89 9.35
C GLY A 41 13.08 5.00 10.56
N LEU A 42 12.52 6.17 10.84
CA LEU A 42 11.63 6.36 11.98
C LEU A 42 10.18 6.05 11.62
N VAL A 43 9.49 5.38 12.53
CA VAL A 43 8.03 5.27 12.52
C VAL A 43 7.46 6.18 13.58
N HIS A 44 6.65 7.18 13.17
CA HIS A 44 5.95 8.06 14.10
C HIS A 44 4.54 7.56 14.33
N VAL A 45 4.12 7.58 15.59
CA VAL A 45 2.74 7.33 16.03
C VAL A 45 2.08 8.67 16.31
N TRP A 46 1.00 9.01 15.59
CA TRP A 46 0.30 10.29 15.70
C TRP A 46 -1.08 10.11 16.33
N SER A 47 -1.40 10.94 17.32
CA SER A 47 -2.78 11.10 17.78
C SER A 47 -3.55 11.99 16.80
N LEU A 48 -4.66 11.50 16.27
CA LEU A 48 -5.53 12.32 15.42
C LEU A 48 -6.39 13.29 16.22
N GLN A 49 -6.60 13.03 17.50
CA GLN A 49 -7.31 13.93 18.42
C GLN A 49 -6.48 15.18 18.73
N THR A 50 -5.26 14.97 19.22
CA THR A 50 -4.36 16.07 19.61
C THR A 50 -3.55 16.63 18.44
N ARG A 51 -3.50 15.90 17.30
CA ARG A 51 -2.71 16.21 16.10
C ARG A 51 -1.20 16.31 16.39
N ARG A 52 -0.73 15.55 17.38
CA ARG A 52 0.66 15.54 17.84
C ARG A 52 1.26 14.14 17.74
N PRO A 53 2.60 14.02 17.59
CA PRO A 53 3.27 12.75 17.71
C PRO A 53 3.18 12.27 19.17
N LEU A 54 2.84 11.00 19.37
CA LEU A 54 2.84 10.31 20.65
C LEU A 54 4.17 9.59 20.88
N ALA A 55 4.75 9.01 19.82
CA ALA A 55 6.00 8.28 19.86
C ALA A 55 6.74 8.36 18.51
N ALA A 56 8.05 8.19 18.55
CA ALA A 56 8.91 7.93 17.41
C ALA A 56 9.67 6.63 17.68
N LEU A 57 9.47 5.65 16.82
CA LEU A 57 10.02 4.30 16.94
C LEU A 57 11.22 4.21 16.01
N ASP A 58 12.37 3.80 16.54
CA ASP A 58 13.60 3.59 15.77
C ASP A 58 13.95 2.09 15.75
N GLY A 59 14.02 1.49 14.59
CA GLY A 59 14.31 0.07 14.42
C GLY A 59 14.84 -0.28 13.03
N HIS A 60 14.95 0.71 12.14
CA HIS A 60 15.42 0.50 10.78
C HIS A 60 16.78 1.16 10.50
N GLY A 61 17.55 1.50 11.54
CA GLY A 61 18.93 1.94 11.42
C GLY A 61 19.15 3.12 10.46
N GLY A 62 18.22 4.06 10.39
CA GLY A 62 18.27 5.20 9.48
C GLY A 62 17.86 4.90 8.03
N GLN A 63 17.45 3.68 7.70
CA GLN A 63 17.01 3.28 6.36
C GLN A 63 15.51 3.49 6.16
N CYS A 64 15.10 3.89 4.95
CA CYS A 64 13.74 4.26 4.63
C CYS A 64 12.71 3.18 5.01
N VAL A 65 11.68 3.56 5.76
CA VAL A 65 10.50 2.72 6.03
C VAL A 65 9.53 2.86 4.85
N THR A 66 9.32 1.77 4.13
CA THR A 66 8.55 1.74 2.88
C THR A 66 7.11 1.30 3.05
N TRP A 67 6.81 0.55 4.12
CA TRP A 67 5.48 0.00 4.36
C TRP A 67 5.21 -0.17 5.85
N LEU A 68 3.93 -0.04 6.21
CA LEU A 68 3.39 -0.17 7.56
C LEU A 68 2.06 -0.91 7.52
N HIS A 69 1.84 -1.81 8.48
CA HIS A 69 0.56 -2.50 8.65
C HIS A 69 0.36 -2.93 10.10
N THR A 70 -0.84 -2.75 10.66
CA THR A 70 -1.18 -3.26 11.99
C THR A 70 -1.94 -4.57 11.88
N LEU A 71 -1.58 -5.54 12.71
CA LEU A 71 -2.27 -6.82 12.76
C LEU A 71 -3.61 -6.67 13.52
N PRO A 72 -4.71 -7.29 13.03
CA PRO A 72 -6.05 -7.02 13.55
C PRO A 72 -6.28 -7.41 15.02
N GLN A 73 -5.45 -8.28 15.56
CA GLN A 73 -5.72 -8.95 16.84
C GLN A 73 -4.76 -8.57 17.95
N GLY A 74 -4.24 -7.37 17.93
CA GLY A 74 -3.35 -6.92 18.99
C GLY A 74 -2.70 -5.58 18.68
N PRO A 75 -1.94 -5.04 19.60
CA PRO A 75 -1.21 -3.79 19.40
C PRO A 75 0.07 -4.01 18.57
N GLN A 76 0.05 -4.96 17.62
CA GLN A 76 1.23 -5.29 16.83
C GLN A 76 1.24 -4.48 15.52
N LEU A 77 2.43 -3.93 15.23
CA LEU A 77 2.73 -3.24 13.97
C LEU A 77 3.79 -4.02 13.21
N LEU A 78 3.60 -4.16 11.92
CA LEU A 78 4.62 -4.57 10.97
C LEU A 78 5.16 -3.32 10.26
N SER A 79 6.49 -3.20 10.17
CA SER A 79 7.14 -2.17 9.35
C SER A 79 8.22 -2.79 8.47
N GLN A 80 8.22 -2.43 7.19
CA GLN A 80 9.24 -2.85 6.24
C GLN A 80 10.19 -1.69 5.96
N GLY A 81 11.49 -1.95 6.06
CA GLY A 81 12.54 -0.98 5.76
C GLY A 81 13.44 -1.39 4.60
N ARG A 82 14.22 -0.44 4.11
CA ARG A 82 15.29 -0.68 3.13
C ARG A 82 16.55 -1.28 3.74
N ASP A 83 16.53 -1.55 5.03
CA ASP A 83 17.56 -2.28 5.78
C ASP A 83 17.44 -3.80 5.65
N LEU A 84 16.63 -4.31 4.73
CA LEU A 84 16.31 -5.74 4.58
C LEU A 84 15.56 -6.32 5.79
N GLN A 85 14.91 -5.50 6.60
CA GLN A 85 14.17 -5.95 7.75
C GLN A 85 12.67 -5.67 7.61
N LEU A 86 11.87 -6.63 8.04
CA LEU A 86 10.50 -6.45 8.41
C LEU A 86 10.42 -6.60 9.92
N CYS A 87 10.24 -5.48 10.64
CA CYS A 87 10.16 -5.46 12.09
C CYS A 87 8.73 -5.70 12.55
N VAL A 88 8.59 -6.50 13.61
CA VAL A 88 7.35 -6.69 14.37
C VAL A 88 7.48 -5.89 15.65
N TRP A 89 6.57 -4.95 15.88
CA TRP A 89 6.55 -4.09 17.06
C TRP A 89 5.40 -4.46 17.97
N ASP A 90 5.65 -4.38 19.26
CA ASP A 90 4.60 -4.34 20.27
C ASP A 90 4.32 -2.87 20.61
N LEU A 91 3.11 -2.41 20.27
CA LEU A 91 2.62 -1.06 20.57
C LEU A 91 1.76 -1.04 21.85
N ALA A 92 1.76 -2.12 22.63
CA ALA A 92 1.10 -2.11 23.93
C ALA A 92 1.67 -0.98 24.81
N GLU A 93 0.81 -0.46 25.68
CA GLU A 93 1.11 0.71 26.50
C GLU A 93 2.47 0.62 27.19
N GLY A 94 3.37 1.56 26.89
CA GLY A 94 4.71 1.66 27.46
C GLY A 94 5.81 0.78 26.83
N ARG A 95 5.51 -0.06 25.83
CA ARG A 95 6.53 -0.98 25.25
C ARG A 95 7.25 -0.39 24.04
N ASN A 96 6.55 -0.03 22.96
CA ASN A 96 7.12 0.59 21.76
C ASN A 96 8.45 -0.03 21.29
N ALA A 97 8.55 -1.34 21.33
CA ALA A 97 9.79 -2.09 21.07
C ALA A 97 9.62 -3.04 19.88
N VAL A 98 10.71 -3.26 19.15
CA VAL A 98 10.80 -4.37 18.20
C VAL A 98 10.87 -5.65 19.01
N VAL A 99 9.86 -6.51 18.85
CA VAL A 99 9.77 -7.81 19.55
C VAL A 99 10.24 -8.94 18.67
N ASP A 100 10.23 -8.74 17.35
CA ASP A 100 10.68 -9.73 16.39
C ASP A 100 11.03 -9.07 15.05
N ALA A 101 11.81 -9.76 14.21
CA ALA A 101 12.14 -9.31 12.87
C ALA A 101 12.24 -10.47 11.88
N VAL A 102 11.89 -10.20 10.63
CA VAL A 102 12.08 -11.10 9.48
C VAL A 102 13.11 -10.47 8.55
N HIS A 103 14.17 -11.21 8.26
CA HIS A 103 15.14 -10.78 7.25
C HIS A 103 14.58 -11.01 5.85
N LEU A 104 14.62 -9.97 5.01
CA LEU A 104 14.17 -10.01 3.63
C LEU A 104 15.34 -10.28 2.69
N GLU A 105 15.12 -11.10 1.68
CA GLU A 105 16.15 -11.50 0.71
C GLU A 105 16.52 -10.40 -0.29
N SER A 106 15.64 -9.40 -0.46
CA SER A 106 15.82 -8.32 -1.44
C SER A 106 15.26 -7.00 -0.95
N VAL A 107 15.96 -5.91 -1.29
CA VAL A 107 15.53 -4.50 -1.10
C VAL A 107 14.88 -4.01 -2.39
N GLY A 108 13.68 -4.46 -2.71
CA GLY A 108 12.92 -3.91 -3.83
C GLY A 108 12.27 -2.56 -3.50
N PHE A 109 11.65 -1.97 -4.51
CA PHE A 109 10.68 -0.87 -4.33
C PHE A 109 9.34 -1.40 -3.81
N CYS A 110 9.17 -2.70 -3.82
CA CYS A 110 7.93 -3.41 -3.57
C CYS A 110 7.58 -3.37 -2.08
N ARG A 111 6.37 -2.93 -1.79
CA ARG A 111 5.78 -3.00 -0.46
C ARG A 111 5.27 -4.41 -0.19
N ALA A 112 5.42 -4.88 1.04
CA ALA A 112 4.86 -6.13 1.46
C ALA A 112 3.32 -6.12 1.39
N SER A 113 2.72 -7.30 1.31
CA SER A 113 1.29 -7.46 1.42
C SER A 113 0.98 -8.59 2.41
N VAL A 114 0.02 -8.35 3.29
CA VAL A 114 -0.36 -9.30 4.34
C VAL A 114 -1.81 -9.74 4.16
N LEU A 115 -2.07 -11.01 4.44
CA LEU A 115 -3.39 -11.63 4.45
C LEU A 115 -3.57 -12.39 5.77
N ALA A 116 -4.66 -12.12 6.50
CA ALA A 116 -5.01 -12.87 7.69
C ALA A 116 -5.63 -14.22 7.29
N GLU A 117 -5.10 -15.32 7.82
CA GLU A 117 -5.62 -16.69 7.64
C GLU A 117 -6.34 -17.23 8.89
N GLY A 118 -6.44 -16.42 9.91
CA GLY A 118 -7.06 -16.78 11.20
C GLY A 118 -6.61 -15.87 12.32
N PRO A 119 -6.93 -16.21 13.55
CA PRO A 119 -6.71 -15.31 14.68
C PRO A 119 -5.24 -15.00 15.00
N GLN A 120 -4.31 -15.88 14.69
CA GLN A 120 -2.87 -15.69 15.01
C GLN A 120 -1.97 -16.13 13.85
N ARG A 121 -2.48 -16.16 12.64
CA ARG A 121 -1.76 -16.66 11.47
C ARG A 121 -1.96 -15.70 10.30
N TRP A 122 -0.87 -15.28 9.69
CA TRP A 122 -0.86 -14.35 8.56
C TRP A 122 0.06 -14.83 7.45
N MET A 123 -0.39 -14.69 6.24
CA MET A 123 0.47 -14.78 5.07
C MET A 123 1.08 -13.42 4.76
N LEU A 124 2.37 -13.39 4.44
CA LEU A 124 3.12 -12.20 4.06
C LEU A 124 3.79 -12.45 2.71
N ALA A 125 3.45 -11.64 1.70
CA ALA A 125 4.14 -11.63 0.42
C ALA A 125 5.18 -10.51 0.40
N VAL A 126 6.40 -10.84 -0.03
CA VAL A 126 7.55 -9.95 -0.14
C VAL A 126 8.35 -10.27 -1.41
N PRO A 127 9.18 -9.36 -1.93
CA PRO A 127 10.12 -9.71 -3.00
C PRO A 127 11.02 -10.88 -2.58
N GLY A 128 11.23 -11.83 -3.49
CA GLY A 128 12.08 -12.97 -3.26
C GLY A 128 13.56 -12.69 -3.55
N ARG A 129 14.39 -13.74 -3.50
CA ARG A 129 15.82 -13.67 -3.76
C ARG A 129 16.13 -13.39 -5.24
N GLY A 130 15.40 -14.03 -6.14
CA GLY A 130 15.52 -13.76 -7.58
C GLY A 130 14.87 -12.43 -7.95
N SER A 131 15.36 -11.83 -9.03
CA SER A 131 14.93 -10.49 -9.47
C SER A 131 13.43 -10.38 -9.74
N ASP A 132 12.79 -11.48 -10.17
CA ASP A 132 11.38 -11.55 -10.54
C ASP A 132 10.54 -12.46 -9.62
N GLU A 133 11.13 -12.91 -8.50
CA GLU A 133 10.50 -13.82 -7.55
C GLU A 133 9.69 -13.08 -6.50
N VAL A 134 8.61 -13.70 -6.06
CA VAL A 134 7.86 -13.29 -4.87
C VAL A 134 7.89 -14.44 -3.86
N GLN A 135 8.34 -14.16 -2.64
CA GLN A 135 8.31 -15.08 -1.53
C GLN A 135 7.05 -14.86 -0.70
N VAL A 136 6.41 -15.95 -0.32
CA VAL A 136 5.28 -15.93 0.61
C VAL A 136 5.70 -16.65 1.89
N LEU A 137 5.63 -15.94 3.00
CA LEU A 137 5.98 -16.41 4.34
C LEU A 137 4.73 -16.53 5.20
N GLU A 138 4.76 -17.42 6.16
CA GLU A 138 3.79 -17.49 7.25
C GLU A 138 4.34 -16.77 8.49
N LEU A 139 3.52 -15.97 9.15
CA LEU A 139 3.80 -15.35 10.43
C LEU A 139 2.87 -15.94 11.52
N PRO A 140 3.35 -16.14 12.74
CA PRO A 140 4.65 -15.74 13.28
C PRO A 140 5.78 -16.75 13.04
N SER A 141 5.50 -17.93 12.45
CA SER A 141 6.49 -19.03 12.30
C SER A 141 7.68 -18.65 11.41
N LYS A 142 7.55 -17.63 10.55
CA LYS A 142 8.53 -17.20 9.53
C LYS A 142 8.88 -18.29 8.51
N THR A 143 8.04 -19.31 8.39
CA THR A 143 8.26 -20.41 7.46
C THR A 143 7.91 -19.97 6.04
N SER A 144 8.71 -20.40 5.07
CA SER A 144 8.41 -20.19 3.66
C SER A 144 7.25 -21.10 3.24
N VAL A 145 6.14 -20.49 2.86
CA VAL A 145 4.95 -21.19 2.33
C VAL A 145 5.12 -21.48 0.85
N SER A 146 5.59 -20.47 0.11
CA SER A 146 5.67 -20.53 -1.35
C SER A 146 6.73 -19.56 -1.86
N CYS A 147 7.44 -19.98 -2.93
CA CYS A 147 8.26 -19.11 -3.75
C CYS A 147 7.63 -19.10 -5.15
N LEU A 148 7.13 -17.95 -5.56
CA LEU A 148 6.47 -17.75 -6.84
C LEU A 148 7.50 -17.27 -7.84
N LYS A 149 7.79 -18.12 -8.84
CA LYS A 149 8.75 -17.85 -9.91
C LYS A 149 8.02 -17.82 -11.24
N PRO A 150 8.23 -16.79 -12.07
CA PRO A 150 7.72 -16.81 -13.44
C PRO A 150 8.25 -18.01 -14.22
N GLU A 151 7.53 -18.39 -15.27
CA GLU A 151 7.97 -19.45 -16.17
C GLU A 151 9.29 -19.09 -16.84
N ALA A 152 10.11 -20.10 -17.14
CA ALA A 152 11.39 -19.91 -17.79
C ALA A 152 11.23 -19.15 -19.12
N GLY A 153 11.95 -18.04 -19.25
CA GLY A 153 11.87 -17.15 -20.42
C GLY A 153 10.89 -15.97 -20.29
N ALA A 154 10.05 -15.94 -19.27
CA ALA A 154 9.26 -14.75 -18.97
C ALA A 154 10.18 -13.66 -18.36
N ARG A 155 10.26 -12.51 -19.04
CA ARG A 155 11.07 -11.37 -18.58
C ARG A 155 10.15 -10.33 -17.93
N LEU A 156 9.72 -10.59 -16.70
CA LEU A 156 8.83 -9.67 -15.95
C LEU A 156 9.60 -8.50 -15.31
N GLY A 157 10.88 -8.70 -15.00
CA GLY A 157 11.62 -7.81 -14.15
C GLY A 157 11.17 -7.88 -12.68
N MET A 158 11.53 -6.91 -11.88
CA MET A 158 11.25 -6.93 -10.45
C MET A 158 9.75 -6.77 -10.14
N PRO A 159 9.22 -7.46 -9.11
CA PRO A 159 7.91 -7.13 -8.57
C PRO A 159 7.97 -5.74 -7.92
N MET A 160 7.08 -4.85 -8.34
CA MET A 160 7.04 -3.45 -7.92
C MET A 160 5.93 -3.19 -6.90
N CYS A 161 4.86 -3.94 -6.96
CA CYS A 161 3.73 -3.86 -6.02
C CYS A 161 3.01 -5.20 -5.90
N LEU A 162 2.51 -5.50 -4.69
CA LEU A 162 1.90 -6.77 -4.33
C LEU A 162 0.56 -6.54 -3.63
N GLN A 163 -0.39 -7.43 -3.87
CA GLN A 163 -1.65 -7.50 -3.15
C GLN A 163 -2.06 -8.95 -2.95
N LEU A 164 -1.94 -9.44 -1.72
CA LEU A 164 -2.52 -10.71 -1.28
C LEU A 164 -3.99 -10.53 -0.97
N TRP A 165 -4.82 -11.48 -1.35
CA TRP A 165 -6.21 -11.57 -0.88
C TRP A 165 -6.72 -13.00 -0.99
N GLN A 166 -7.84 -13.23 -0.33
CA GLN A 166 -8.61 -14.45 -0.45
C GLN A 166 -10.05 -14.07 -0.77
N ALA A 167 -10.61 -14.70 -1.78
CA ALA A 167 -12.00 -14.48 -2.13
C ALA A 167 -12.90 -15.24 -1.15
N GLU A 168 -14.02 -14.66 -0.77
CA GLU A 168 -15.00 -15.29 0.14
C GLU A 168 -15.51 -16.65 -0.38
N SER A 169 -15.56 -16.82 -1.71
CA SER A 169 -16.01 -18.03 -2.40
C SER A 169 -14.93 -19.09 -2.61
N SER A 170 -13.67 -18.80 -2.24
CA SER A 170 -12.55 -19.73 -2.47
C SER A 170 -11.59 -19.73 -1.30
N PRO A 171 -11.22 -20.92 -0.77
CA PRO A 171 -10.23 -21.02 0.29
C PRO A 171 -8.79 -20.76 -0.20
N ARG A 172 -8.58 -20.53 -1.50
CA ARG A 172 -7.25 -20.37 -2.09
C ARG A 172 -6.78 -18.93 -2.00
N PRO A 173 -5.61 -18.68 -1.40
CA PRO A 173 -4.99 -17.38 -1.42
C PRO A 173 -4.49 -17.05 -2.83
N LEU A 174 -4.79 -15.83 -3.26
CA LEU A 174 -4.36 -15.29 -4.53
C LEU A 174 -3.41 -14.10 -4.29
N LEU A 175 -2.44 -13.93 -5.17
CA LEU A 175 -1.56 -12.79 -5.20
C LEU A 175 -1.64 -12.08 -6.53
N LEU A 176 -1.89 -10.79 -6.50
CA LEU A 176 -1.70 -9.92 -7.66
C LEU A 176 -0.37 -9.21 -7.50
N ALA A 177 0.47 -9.30 -8.53
CA ALA A 177 1.77 -8.65 -8.59
C ALA A 177 1.86 -7.77 -9.83
N GLY A 178 2.31 -6.52 -9.65
CA GLY A 178 2.70 -5.62 -10.73
C GLY A 178 4.22 -5.66 -10.89
N TYR A 179 4.67 -5.70 -12.14
CA TYR A 179 6.08 -5.91 -12.48
C TYR A 179 6.70 -4.71 -13.20
N GLU A 180 8.02 -4.75 -13.27
CA GLU A 180 8.86 -3.73 -13.91
C GLU A 180 8.58 -3.61 -15.41
N ASP A 181 8.19 -4.70 -16.08
CA ASP A 181 7.82 -4.70 -17.50
C ASP A 181 6.44 -4.09 -17.81
N GLY A 182 5.74 -3.53 -16.82
CA GLY A 182 4.41 -2.93 -16.96
C GLY A 182 3.26 -3.91 -16.94
N SER A 183 3.52 -5.20 -16.68
CA SER A 183 2.48 -6.23 -16.61
C SER A 183 1.96 -6.44 -15.17
N LEU A 184 0.72 -6.94 -15.11
CA LEU A 184 0.13 -7.52 -13.91
C LEU A 184 0.04 -9.03 -14.08
N ALA A 185 0.43 -9.78 -13.04
CA ALA A 185 0.25 -11.23 -12.98
C ALA A 185 -0.58 -11.62 -11.76
N LEU A 186 -1.54 -12.48 -11.99
CA LEU A 186 -2.37 -13.12 -10.98
C LEU A 186 -1.83 -14.50 -10.68
N TRP A 187 -1.47 -14.75 -9.45
CA TRP A 187 -0.90 -16.01 -8.97
C TRP A 187 -1.87 -16.76 -8.08
N ASP A 188 -1.97 -18.07 -8.29
CA ASP A 188 -2.44 -19.02 -7.27
C ASP A 188 -1.25 -19.35 -6.37
N VAL A 189 -1.30 -18.90 -5.11
CA VAL A 189 -0.19 -19.07 -4.15
C VAL A 189 0.01 -20.55 -3.80
N SER A 190 -1.08 -21.31 -3.68
CA SER A 190 -1.05 -22.73 -3.34
C SER A 190 -0.50 -23.59 -4.48
N ALA A 191 -0.94 -23.30 -5.71
CA ALA A 191 -0.50 -24.01 -6.92
C ALA A 191 0.87 -23.50 -7.43
N ARG A 192 1.37 -22.37 -6.91
CA ARG A 192 2.63 -21.72 -7.33
C ARG A 192 2.70 -21.41 -8.83
N LYS A 193 1.59 -21.04 -9.41
CA LYS A 193 1.49 -20.78 -10.86
C LYS A 193 0.78 -19.48 -11.17
N VAL A 194 1.12 -18.91 -12.32
CA VAL A 194 0.40 -17.77 -12.89
C VAL A 194 -0.95 -18.26 -13.44
N CYS A 195 -2.05 -17.68 -12.93
CA CYS A 195 -3.39 -17.93 -13.46
C CYS A 195 -3.67 -17.08 -14.70
N SER A 196 -3.22 -15.83 -14.66
CA SER A 196 -3.43 -14.86 -15.73
C SER A 196 -2.37 -13.77 -15.69
N ARG A 197 -2.03 -13.26 -16.87
CA ARG A 197 -1.12 -12.11 -17.04
C ARG A 197 -1.69 -11.16 -18.06
N VAL A 198 -1.53 -9.85 -17.83
CA VAL A 198 -1.95 -8.82 -18.76
C VAL A 198 -0.94 -7.67 -18.78
N ALA A 199 -0.56 -7.20 -19.96
CA ALA A 199 0.19 -5.97 -20.14
C ALA A 199 -0.76 -4.77 -19.98
N CYS A 200 -0.51 -3.95 -18.97
CA CYS A 200 -1.36 -2.80 -18.64
C CYS A 200 -0.67 -1.46 -18.91
N HIS A 201 0.65 -1.44 -18.83
CA HIS A 201 1.48 -0.25 -18.86
C HIS A 201 2.71 -0.47 -19.74
N SER A 202 3.28 0.62 -20.25
CA SER A 202 4.56 0.64 -20.96
C SER A 202 5.76 0.84 -20.02
N GLU A 203 5.51 1.24 -18.79
CA GLU A 203 6.48 1.55 -17.75
C GLU A 203 6.16 0.71 -16.49
N PRO A 204 7.09 0.58 -15.52
CA PRO A 204 6.90 -0.21 -14.31
C PRO A 204 5.60 0.09 -13.57
N VAL A 205 4.91 -0.94 -13.10
CA VAL A 205 3.68 -0.81 -12.31
C VAL A 205 4.01 -0.41 -10.88
N MET A 206 3.99 0.88 -10.59
CA MET A 206 4.42 1.42 -9.30
C MET A 206 3.45 1.14 -8.15
N ALA A 207 2.16 1.07 -8.44
CA ALA A 207 1.13 0.85 -7.42
C ALA A 207 -0.10 0.15 -8.02
N LEU A 208 -0.79 -0.60 -7.17
CA LEU A 208 -2.07 -1.22 -7.50
C LEU A 208 -3.03 -1.16 -6.31
N ALA A 209 -4.31 -1.18 -6.59
CA ALA A 209 -5.37 -1.32 -5.60
C ALA A 209 -6.47 -2.23 -6.13
N LEU A 210 -6.89 -3.18 -5.32
CA LEU A 210 -7.97 -4.12 -5.61
C LEU A 210 -9.20 -3.80 -4.75
N ASP A 211 -10.38 -3.81 -5.36
CA ASP A 211 -11.67 -3.87 -4.70
C ASP A 211 -12.20 -5.31 -4.79
N PRO A 212 -11.99 -6.13 -3.77
CA PRO A 212 -12.36 -7.55 -3.84
C PRO A 212 -13.88 -7.75 -3.96
N ARG A 213 -14.70 -6.81 -3.41
CA ARG A 213 -16.17 -6.87 -3.49
C ARG A 213 -16.67 -6.74 -4.93
N ARG A 214 -15.91 -6.06 -5.79
CA ARG A 214 -16.28 -5.81 -7.19
C ARG A 214 -15.46 -6.60 -8.17
N ALA A 215 -14.52 -7.44 -7.70
CA ALA A 215 -13.54 -8.13 -8.54
C ALA A 215 -12.91 -7.18 -9.57
N ARG A 216 -12.58 -5.95 -9.14
CA ARG A 216 -12.10 -4.86 -9.98
C ARG A 216 -10.93 -4.15 -9.29
N GLY A 217 -9.98 -3.69 -10.07
CA GLY A 217 -8.85 -2.95 -9.54
C GLY A 217 -8.34 -1.88 -10.49
N VAL A 218 -7.34 -1.20 -10.04
CA VAL A 218 -6.64 -0.14 -10.76
C VAL A 218 -5.15 -0.25 -10.50
N SER A 219 -4.36 0.03 -11.51
CA SER A 219 -2.90 0.14 -11.42
C SER A 219 -2.44 1.49 -11.96
N GLY A 220 -1.33 1.97 -11.43
CA GLY A 220 -0.66 3.18 -11.86
C GLY A 220 0.83 2.92 -12.02
N SER A 221 1.43 3.67 -12.93
CA SER A 221 2.79 3.49 -13.41
C SER A 221 3.56 4.80 -13.34
N ALA A 222 4.81 4.77 -13.80
CA ALA A 222 5.61 5.97 -14.06
C ALA A 222 5.06 6.81 -15.22
N GLU A 223 4.19 6.26 -16.05
CA GLU A 223 3.52 6.96 -17.15
C GLU A 223 2.28 7.76 -16.71
N LYS A 224 1.56 8.37 -17.67
CA LYS A 224 0.35 9.19 -17.41
C LYS A 224 -0.94 8.39 -17.30
N VAL A 225 -0.89 7.07 -17.27
CA VAL A 225 -2.08 6.22 -17.39
C VAL A 225 -2.39 5.49 -16.10
N LEU A 226 -3.67 5.52 -15.70
CA LEU A 226 -4.25 4.57 -14.76
C LEU A 226 -4.96 3.49 -15.57
N ALA A 227 -4.58 2.23 -15.41
CA ALA A 227 -5.27 1.12 -16.03
C ALA A 227 -6.29 0.52 -15.06
N VAL A 228 -7.54 0.41 -15.52
CA VAL A 228 -8.63 -0.22 -14.78
C VAL A 228 -8.84 -1.62 -15.32
N TRP A 229 -8.83 -2.60 -14.45
CA TRP A 229 -8.95 -4.02 -14.80
C TRP A 229 -9.98 -4.73 -13.91
N SER A 230 -10.44 -5.89 -14.36
CA SER A 230 -11.34 -6.77 -13.61
C SER A 230 -10.78 -8.17 -13.53
N LEU A 231 -11.28 -8.92 -12.54
CA LEU A 231 -11.03 -10.35 -12.34
C LEU A 231 -12.28 -11.11 -12.80
N GLU A 232 -12.20 -11.80 -13.91
CA GLU A 232 -13.28 -12.66 -14.40
C GLU A 232 -13.13 -14.08 -13.84
N GLY A 233 -14.20 -14.58 -13.23
CA GLY A 233 -14.19 -15.90 -12.58
C GLY A 233 -13.09 -16.06 -11.55
N GLN A 234 -12.56 -14.93 -11.01
CA GLN A 234 -11.43 -14.85 -10.08
C GLN A 234 -10.10 -15.44 -10.62
N GLN A 235 -9.99 -15.73 -11.88
CA GLN A 235 -8.81 -16.37 -12.48
C GLN A 235 -8.28 -15.67 -13.72
N ALA A 236 -9.03 -14.75 -14.31
CA ALA A 236 -8.61 -14.05 -15.51
C ALA A 236 -8.59 -12.53 -15.27
N LEU A 237 -7.44 -11.90 -15.55
CA LEU A 237 -7.28 -10.45 -15.57
C LEU A 237 -7.70 -9.92 -16.95
N GLN A 238 -8.52 -8.86 -16.96
CA GLN A 238 -8.87 -8.14 -18.17
C GLN A 238 -8.78 -6.64 -17.96
N VAL A 239 -8.07 -5.94 -18.81
CA VAL A 239 -8.09 -4.47 -18.86
C VAL A 239 -9.44 -4.01 -19.38
N ARG A 240 -10.13 -3.16 -18.61
CA ARG A 240 -11.47 -2.63 -18.93
C ARG A 240 -11.43 -1.24 -19.52
N GLY A 241 -10.34 -0.53 -19.29
CA GLY A 241 -10.13 0.81 -19.80
C GLY A 241 -8.96 1.50 -19.15
N THR A 242 -8.63 2.64 -19.68
CA THR A 242 -7.56 3.49 -19.18
C THR A 242 -8.09 4.88 -18.88
N HIS A 243 -7.45 5.56 -17.94
CA HIS A 243 -7.72 6.95 -17.61
C HIS A 243 -6.42 7.73 -17.69
N GLU A 244 -6.36 8.70 -18.60
CA GLU A 244 -5.16 9.51 -18.80
C GLU A 244 -5.10 10.64 -17.77
N LEU A 245 -3.92 10.84 -17.20
CA LEU A 245 -3.59 11.90 -16.26
C LEU A 245 -2.85 13.04 -16.98
N ILE A 246 -2.88 14.24 -16.40
CA ILE A 246 -2.15 15.38 -16.93
C ILE A 246 -0.63 15.17 -16.82
N ASN A 247 -0.17 14.69 -15.67
CA ASN A 247 1.25 14.50 -15.38
C ASN A 247 1.55 13.03 -15.09
N PRO A 248 2.75 12.54 -15.43
CA PRO A 248 3.17 11.18 -15.18
C PRO A 248 3.53 10.93 -13.72
N GLY A 249 3.58 9.66 -13.37
CA GLY A 249 4.15 9.17 -12.12
C GLY A 249 3.16 9.02 -10.98
N ILE A 250 2.78 7.79 -10.72
CA ILE A 250 1.97 7.39 -9.58
C ILE A 250 2.86 6.67 -8.57
N ALA A 251 2.87 7.16 -7.33
CA ALA A 251 3.61 6.55 -6.23
C ALA A 251 2.76 5.58 -5.41
N ASP A 252 1.46 5.85 -5.26
CA ASP A 252 0.55 5.02 -4.48
C ASP A 252 -0.91 5.19 -4.91
N LEU A 253 -1.70 4.15 -4.70
CA LEU A 253 -3.13 4.08 -4.99
C LEU A 253 -3.87 3.45 -3.82
N LYS A 254 -5.00 4.02 -3.41
CA LYS A 254 -5.88 3.41 -2.40
C LYS A 254 -7.34 3.60 -2.77
N ILE A 255 -8.09 2.52 -2.70
CA ILE A 255 -9.55 2.53 -2.77
C ILE A 255 -10.08 2.65 -1.34
N ARG A 256 -11.01 3.57 -1.11
CA ARG A 256 -11.65 3.75 0.19
C ARG A 256 -12.43 2.49 0.59
N PRO A 257 -12.48 2.10 1.87
CA PRO A 257 -13.13 0.84 2.30
C PRO A 257 -14.60 0.68 1.91
N ASP A 258 -15.31 1.79 1.62
CA ASP A 258 -16.69 1.76 1.13
C ASP A 258 -16.80 1.52 -0.40
N SER A 259 -15.69 1.33 -1.11
CA SER A 259 -15.63 1.15 -2.56
C SER A 259 -16.26 2.29 -3.37
N LYS A 260 -16.28 3.53 -2.85
CA LYS A 260 -16.84 4.68 -3.54
C LYS A 260 -15.79 5.61 -4.15
N ILE A 261 -14.60 5.71 -3.52
CA ILE A 261 -13.57 6.68 -3.86
C ILE A 261 -12.21 5.99 -4.05
N LEU A 262 -11.51 6.43 -5.09
CA LEU A 262 -10.09 6.14 -5.33
C LEU A 262 -9.27 7.40 -5.05
N ALA A 263 -8.17 7.29 -4.32
CA ALA A 263 -7.15 8.32 -4.18
C ALA A 263 -5.83 7.87 -4.81
N THR A 264 -5.13 8.79 -5.47
CA THR A 264 -3.81 8.56 -6.07
C THR A 264 -2.79 9.54 -5.52
N ALA A 265 -1.58 9.06 -5.22
CA ALA A 265 -0.43 9.88 -4.87
C ALA A 265 0.43 10.10 -6.11
N GLY A 266 0.65 11.36 -6.50
CA GLY A 266 1.38 11.73 -7.71
C GLY A 266 2.78 12.27 -7.43
N TRP A 267 3.72 12.02 -8.39
CA TRP A 267 5.05 12.62 -8.36
C TRP A 267 5.00 14.13 -8.58
N ASP A 268 3.93 14.61 -9.19
CA ASP A 268 3.64 16.02 -9.44
C ASP A 268 3.08 16.77 -8.22
N HIS A 269 3.28 16.24 -7.02
CA HIS A 269 2.89 16.81 -5.73
C HIS A 269 1.36 16.88 -5.50
N ARG A 270 0.58 16.17 -6.30
CA ARG A 270 -0.88 16.19 -6.23
C ARG A 270 -1.45 14.88 -5.71
N VAL A 271 -2.51 14.98 -4.95
CA VAL A 271 -3.39 13.85 -4.68
C VAL A 271 -4.63 14.04 -5.54
N ARG A 272 -4.96 13.04 -6.36
CA ARG A 272 -6.17 13.05 -7.17
C ARG A 272 -7.19 12.11 -6.58
N VAL A 273 -8.43 12.55 -6.60
CA VAL A 273 -9.57 11.82 -6.05
C VAL A 273 -10.58 11.56 -7.15
N PHE A 274 -10.98 10.30 -7.29
CA PHE A 274 -11.91 9.86 -8.33
C PHE A 274 -13.11 9.14 -7.69
N GLN A 275 -14.26 9.24 -8.34
CA GLN A 275 -15.36 8.32 -8.09
C GLN A 275 -14.95 6.93 -8.60
N TRP A 276 -14.79 5.96 -7.70
CA TRP A 276 -14.20 4.67 -8.07
C TRP A 276 -14.97 3.92 -9.16
N ARG A 277 -16.31 3.95 -9.12
CA ARG A 277 -17.12 3.22 -10.11
C ARG A 277 -16.95 3.73 -11.54
N THR A 278 -16.90 5.04 -11.73
CA THR A 278 -16.94 5.69 -13.05
C THR A 278 -15.59 6.26 -13.48
N MET A 279 -14.61 6.32 -12.59
CA MET A 279 -13.34 7.04 -12.76
C MET A 279 -13.51 8.55 -13.03
N LYS A 280 -14.69 9.12 -12.69
CA LYS A 280 -14.92 10.56 -12.80
C LYS A 280 -14.03 11.30 -11.81
N PRO A 281 -13.21 12.29 -12.26
CA PRO A 281 -12.45 13.13 -11.36
C PRO A 281 -13.36 13.89 -10.40
N LEU A 282 -13.06 13.89 -9.11
CA LEU A 282 -13.81 14.60 -8.07
C LEU A 282 -13.02 15.79 -7.54
N ALA A 283 -11.73 15.63 -7.30
CA ALA A 283 -10.87 16.68 -6.77
C ALA A 283 -9.39 16.45 -7.14
N VAL A 284 -8.65 17.56 -7.22
CA VAL A 284 -7.19 17.59 -7.26
C VAL A 284 -6.72 18.38 -6.05
N LEU A 285 -6.06 17.72 -5.11
CA LEU A 285 -5.61 18.33 -3.85
C LEU A 285 -4.18 18.83 -4.03
N ALA A 286 -4.03 20.16 -4.04
CA ALA A 286 -2.80 20.86 -4.38
C ALA A 286 -2.17 21.49 -3.12
N PHE A 287 -1.83 20.68 -2.13
CA PHE A 287 -1.26 21.15 -0.86
C PHE A 287 0.25 20.97 -0.77
N HIS A 288 0.76 19.81 -1.20
CA HIS A 288 2.16 19.46 -1.05
C HIS A 288 3.08 20.18 -2.05
N SER A 289 4.32 20.44 -1.63
CA SER A 289 5.37 21.09 -2.43
C SER A 289 6.43 20.11 -2.97
N ALA A 290 6.30 18.82 -2.65
CA ALA A 290 7.16 17.74 -3.14
C ALA A 290 6.31 16.51 -3.45
N THR A 291 6.91 15.49 -4.07
CA THR A 291 6.28 14.20 -4.40
C THR A 291 5.44 13.67 -3.24
N VAL A 292 4.21 13.28 -3.54
CA VAL A 292 3.37 12.54 -2.59
C VAL A 292 3.70 11.06 -2.74
N HIS A 293 4.29 10.46 -1.71
CA HIS A 293 4.77 9.09 -1.75
C HIS A 293 3.73 8.04 -1.34
N CYS A 294 2.77 8.42 -0.51
CA CYS A 294 1.80 7.48 0.03
C CYS A 294 0.48 8.16 0.36
N VAL A 295 -0.59 7.39 0.25
CA VAL A 295 -1.94 7.76 0.68
C VAL A 295 -2.55 6.65 1.51
N ALA A 296 -3.42 7.00 2.45
CA ALA A 296 -4.16 6.04 3.25
C ALA A 296 -5.57 6.55 3.54
N PHE A 297 -6.53 5.63 3.61
CA PHE A 297 -7.88 5.90 4.12
C PHE A 297 -8.07 5.24 5.47
N ASN A 298 -8.83 5.88 6.35
CA ASN A 298 -9.38 5.22 7.51
C ASN A 298 -10.82 4.72 7.24
N THR A 299 -11.38 4.03 8.22
CA THR A 299 -12.76 3.49 8.15
C THR A 299 -13.85 4.58 8.17
N THR A 300 -13.55 5.76 8.72
CA THR A 300 -14.48 6.90 8.75
C THR A 300 -14.38 7.81 7.52
N GLY A 301 -13.55 7.44 6.53
CA GLY A 301 -13.40 8.15 5.25
C GLY A 301 -12.39 9.29 5.26
N LEU A 302 -11.59 9.47 6.31
CA LEU A 302 -10.45 10.39 6.26
C LEU A 302 -9.40 9.90 5.28
N LEU A 303 -8.86 10.81 4.48
CA LEU A 303 -7.74 10.59 3.58
C LEU A 303 -6.49 11.26 4.16
N ALA A 304 -5.42 10.52 4.35
CA ALA A 304 -4.11 11.06 4.67
C ALA A 304 -3.16 10.90 3.49
N ALA A 305 -2.27 11.88 3.29
CA ALA A 305 -1.19 11.81 2.30
C ALA A 305 0.13 12.26 2.88
N GLY A 306 1.17 11.47 2.64
CA GLY A 306 2.55 11.72 3.07
C GLY A 306 3.44 12.10 1.90
N SER A 307 4.31 13.09 2.12
CA SER A 307 5.09 13.70 1.06
C SER A 307 6.56 13.89 1.41
N GLY A 308 7.37 14.09 0.37
CA GLY A 308 8.77 14.52 0.47
C GLY A 308 8.97 15.86 1.16
N ASP A 309 7.92 16.69 1.27
CA ASP A 309 7.94 17.96 2.00
C ASP A 309 7.87 17.81 3.52
N GLN A 310 7.98 16.58 4.04
CA GLN A 310 8.01 16.21 5.46
C GLN A 310 6.68 16.48 6.20
N ARG A 311 5.58 16.62 5.45
CA ARG A 311 4.25 16.88 5.98
C ARG A 311 3.31 15.72 5.69
N ILE A 312 2.32 15.57 6.56
CA ILE A 312 1.20 14.69 6.33
C ILE A 312 -0.05 15.56 6.34
N SER A 313 -0.75 15.61 5.23
CA SER A 313 -2.02 16.32 5.10
C SER A 313 -3.18 15.34 5.29
N VAL A 314 -4.22 15.78 5.99
CA VAL A 314 -5.41 14.98 6.27
C VAL A 314 -6.64 15.72 5.79
N TRP A 315 -7.49 15.03 5.01
CA TRP A 315 -8.74 15.57 4.46
C TRP A 315 -9.94 14.73 4.88
N SER A 316 -11.07 15.40 5.07
CA SER A 316 -12.39 14.79 5.11
C SER A 316 -13.10 15.15 3.81
N LEU A 317 -13.12 14.22 2.87
CA LEU A 317 -13.72 14.41 1.56
C LEU A 317 -14.87 13.44 1.37
N TYR A 318 -16.04 13.96 0.97
CA TYR A 318 -17.19 13.13 0.67
C TYR A 318 -17.42 12.06 1.76
N PRO A 319 -17.88 12.46 2.97
CA PRO A 319 -18.05 11.53 4.09
C PRO A 319 -18.88 10.32 3.66
N PRO A 320 -18.58 9.12 4.18
CA PRO A 320 -19.39 7.93 3.93
C PRO A 320 -20.83 8.19 4.35
N THR A 321 -21.76 7.88 3.47
CA THR A 321 -23.22 7.91 3.76
C THR A 321 -23.68 6.57 4.24
#